data_6e12c65ca01de66d3a68488534c2142e
#
_entry.id   6e12c65ca01de66d3a68488534c2142e
#
_cell.length_a   1.000
_cell.length_b   1.000
_cell.length_c   1.000
_cell.angle_alpha   90.00
_cell.angle_beta   90.00
_cell.angle_gamma   90.00
#
_symmetry.space_group_name_H-M   'P 1'
#
loop_
_entity.id
_entity.type
_entity.pdbx_description
1 polymer ?
#
loop_
_entity_poly.entity_id
_entity_poly.type
_entity_poly.pdbx_seq_one_letter_code
_entity_poly.pdbx_strand_id
1 'polypeptide(L)'
;LHKMLGPKFVDEKTFDSYNSLQLYPPIVYFSAGVRRNFDHLQSSIIGMNIPLKHPMKVGNVTHTRASFQIYNFDPTLAPQGKTLITSILDTDYEFWKNLYSQGEDAYRNERAKICHELLASLELEFPGIKNQVDFMDTATPITYENWTGNHKGSYEGWLPTPEALKIKLPSHFQNLKYFYMAGHW
;
A
#
# COMPACT_ATOMS: atom_id res chain seq x y z
N LEU A 1 -8.88 11.12 -14.13
CA LEU A 1 -10.05 11.60 -14.86
C LEU A 1 -9.78 12.96 -15.52
N HIS A 2 -9.50 14.01 -14.73
CA HIS A 2 -9.27 15.36 -15.25
C HIS A 2 -8.10 15.45 -16.24
N LYS A 3 -6.99 14.72 -15.98
CA LYS A 3 -5.84 14.65 -16.89
C LYS A 3 -6.17 13.98 -18.25
N MET A 4 -7.14 13.04 -18.26
CA MET A 4 -7.51 12.30 -19.47
C MET A 4 -8.60 13.02 -20.29
N LEU A 5 -9.62 13.53 -19.62
CA LEU A 5 -10.81 14.10 -20.26
C LEU A 5 -10.75 15.61 -20.39
N GLY A 6 -10.03 16.28 -19.49
CA GLY A 6 -9.97 17.75 -19.42
C GLY A 6 -11.27 18.39 -18.89
N PRO A 7 -11.27 19.71 -18.67
CA PRO A 7 -12.38 20.43 -18.05
C PRO A 7 -13.64 20.51 -18.95
N LYS A 8 -13.53 20.21 -20.22
CA LYS A 8 -14.67 20.23 -21.15
C LYS A 8 -15.73 19.17 -20.82
N PHE A 9 -15.30 18.04 -20.25
CA PHE A 9 -16.19 16.89 -20.02
C PHE A 9 -16.50 16.66 -18.54
N VAL A 10 -15.76 17.25 -17.63
CA VAL A 10 -15.95 17.15 -16.19
C VAL A 10 -16.36 18.53 -15.68
N ASP A 11 -17.60 18.67 -15.25
CA ASP A 11 -18.07 19.94 -14.69
C ASP A 11 -17.41 20.23 -13.33
N GLU A 12 -17.40 21.52 -12.97
CA GLU A 12 -16.74 22.03 -11.76
C GLU A 12 -17.31 21.37 -10.48
N LYS A 13 -18.62 21.16 -10.42
CA LYS A 13 -19.29 20.52 -9.28
C LYS A 13 -18.82 19.08 -9.09
N THR A 14 -18.69 18.32 -10.17
CA THR A 14 -18.18 16.96 -10.13
C THR A 14 -16.71 16.98 -9.69
N PHE A 15 -15.91 17.89 -10.24
CA PHE A 15 -14.49 18.04 -9.87
C PHE A 15 -14.33 18.39 -8.39
N ASP A 16 -15.09 19.33 -7.86
CA ASP A 16 -15.07 19.71 -6.45
C ASP A 16 -15.51 18.56 -5.54
N SER A 17 -16.51 17.78 -5.96
CA SER A 17 -16.90 16.57 -5.22
C SER A 17 -15.77 15.57 -5.10
N TYR A 18 -15.01 15.33 -6.17
CA TYR A 18 -13.82 14.47 -6.14
C TYR A 18 -12.74 14.99 -5.19
N ASN A 19 -12.51 16.30 -5.15
CA ASN A 19 -11.48 16.90 -4.31
C ASN A 19 -11.88 17.03 -2.84
N SER A 20 -13.17 17.07 -2.54
CA SER A 20 -13.69 17.21 -1.16
C SER A 20 -13.72 15.89 -0.39
N LEU A 21 -13.67 14.75 -1.09
CA LEU A 21 -13.75 13.44 -0.47
C LEU A 21 -12.41 13.02 0.16
N GLN A 22 -12.49 12.50 1.37
CA GLN A 22 -11.32 11.96 2.07
C GLN A 22 -10.84 10.69 1.41
N LEU A 23 -9.53 10.64 1.09
CA LEU A 23 -8.89 9.43 0.59
C LEU A 23 -8.60 8.45 1.73
N TYR A 24 -8.55 7.16 1.39
CA TYR A 24 -7.85 6.21 2.25
C TYR A 24 -6.42 6.67 2.50
N PRO A 25 -5.89 6.52 3.73
CA PRO A 25 -4.50 6.80 3.99
C PRO A 25 -3.61 6.06 3.00
N PRO A 26 -2.64 6.73 2.38
CA PRO A 26 -1.68 6.04 1.53
C PRO A 26 -0.85 5.08 2.37
N ILE A 27 -0.32 4.05 1.74
CA ILE A 27 0.37 2.96 2.42
C ILE A 27 1.79 2.74 1.88
N VAL A 28 2.63 2.16 2.74
CA VAL A 28 3.81 1.42 2.33
C VAL A 28 3.46 -0.07 2.37
N TYR A 29 3.65 -0.75 1.26
CA TYR A 29 3.45 -2.18 1.12
C TYR A 29 4.81 -2.88 1.10
N PHE A 30 5.09 -3.65 2.15
CA PHE A 30 6.29 -4.47 2.26
C PHE A 30 6.01 -5.87 1.73
N SER A 31 6.99 -6.46 1.05
CA SER A 31 6.98 -7.86 0.64
C SER A 31 8.34 -8.49 0.82
N ALA A 32 8.37 -9.74 1.26
CA ALA A 32 9.57 -10.57 1.36
C ALA A 32 9.29 -12.01 0.93
N GLY A 33 10.13 -12.54 0.07
CA GLY A 33 10.17 -13.96 -0.24
C GLY A 33 11.23 -14.64 0.61
N VAL A 34 10.85 -15.68 1.35
CA VAL A 34 11.72 -16.38 2.29
C VAL A 34 11.82 -17.87 1.96
N ARG A 35 13.02 -18.46 2.13
CA ARG A 35 13.28 -19.91 2.01
C ARG A 35 12.90 -20.61 3.31
N ARG A 36 11.62 -20.50 3.64
CA ARG A 36 11.03 -21.12 4.83
C ARG A 36 9.60 -21.48 4.51
N ASN A 37 9.17 -22.67 4.84
CA ASN A 37 7.75 -22.98 4.99
C ASN A 37 7.30 -22.68 6.41
N PHE A 38 6.01 -22.48 6.60
CA PHE A 38 5.40 -22.24 7.91
C PHE A 38 4.39 -23.34 8.24
N ASP A 39 4.70 -24.60 7.89
CA ASP A 39 3.83 -25.76 8.08
C ASP A 39 3.46 -25.98 9.55
N HIS A 40 4.26 -25.45 10.49
CA HIS A 40 3.97 -25.46 11.92
C HIS A 40 2.86 -24.48 12.33
N LEU A 41 2.57 -23.48 11.50
CA LEU A 41 1.42 -22.60 11.70
C LEU A 41 0.17 -23.28 11.12
N GLN A 42 -0.94 -23.20 11.85
CA GLN A 42 -2.20 -23.66 11.31
C GLN A 42 -2.53 -22.89 10.03
N SER A 43 -3.03 -23.58 9.01
CA SER A 43 -3.41 -22.98 7.71
C SER A 43 -4.51 -21.90 7.83
N SER A 44 -5.21 -21.86 8.97
CA SER A 44 -6.17 -20.81 9.31
C SER A 44 -5.51 -19.51 9.78
N ILE A 45 -4.22 -19.53 10.13
CA ILE A 45 -3.47 -18.33 10.53
C ILE A 45 -2.88 -17.72 9.26
N ILE A 46 -3.59 -16.76 8.71
CA ILE A 46 -3.17 -16.03 7.49
C ILE A 46 -2.42 -14.73 7.80
N GLY A 47 -2.42 -14.29 9.06
CA GLY A 47 -1.74 -13.07 9.47
C GLY A 47 -1.44 -13.00 10.95
N MET A 48 -0.42 -12.26 11.30
CA MET A 48 0.05 -12.03 12.65
C MET A 48 0.33 -10.56 12.90
N ASN A 49 -0.07 -10.05 14.05
CA ASN A 49 0.23 -8.69 14.46
C ASN A 49 1.39 -8.70 15.46
N ILE A 50 2.58 -8.39 14.99
CA ILE A 50 3.84 -8.51 15.73
C ILE A 50 4.26 -7.14 16.28
N PRO A 51 4.65 -7.02 17.57
CA PRO A 51 5.26 -5.81 18.08
C PRO A 51 6.57 -5.50 17.34
N LEU A 52 6.78 -4.23 16.99
CA LEU A 52 8.05 -3.78 16.48
C LEU A 52 9.08 -3.71 17.63
N LYS A 53 10.33 -4.00 17.32
CA LYS A 53 11.44 -3.91 18.29
C LYS A 53 11.54 -2.51 18.91
N HIS A 54 11.34 -1.50 18.10
CA HIS A 54 11.26 -0.08 18.48
C HIS A 54 10.11 0.58 17.69
N PRO A 55 9.50 1.64 18.23
CA PRO A 55 8.56 2.44 17.43
C PRO A 55 9.20 2.91 16.13
N MET A 56 8.58 2.62 15.01
CA MET A 56 9.06 2.97 13.68
C MET A 56 8.21 4.10 13.10
N LYS A 57 8.85 5.15 12.66
CA LYS A 57 8.19 6.26 11.97
C LYS A 57 8.26 6.05 10.46
N VAL A 58 7.09 6.03 9.81
CA VAL A 58 6.94 5.93 8.35
C VAL A 58 6.19 7.18 7.87
N GLY A 59 6.92 8.13 7.33
CA GLY A 59 6.40 9.47 7.11
C GLY A 59 6.07 10.16 8.45
N ASN A 60 4.83 10.62 8.63
CA ASN A 60 4.36 11.23 9.87
C ASN A 60 3.64 10.24 10.80
N VAL A 61 3.48 8.96 10.39
CA VAL A 61 2.81 7.92 11.17
C VAL A 61 3.82 7.11 11.97
N THR A 62 3.54 6.90 13.26
CA THR A 62 4.37 6.07 14.15
C THR A 62 3.69 4.72 14.37
N HIS A 63 4.39 3.64 14.03
CA HIS A 63 3.96 2.28 14.22
C HIS A 63 4.69 1.65 15.41
N THR A 64 3.96 0.97 16.28
CA THR A 64 4.49 0.16 17.39
C THR A 64 4.32 -1.34 17.14
N ARG A 65 3.54 -1.67 16.13
CA ARG A 65 3.24 -3.04 15.67
C ARG A 65 3.18 -3.05 14.14
N ALA A 66 3.43 -4.21 13.55
CA ALA A 66 3.18 -4.46 12.13
C ALA A 66 2.31 -5.71 11.97
N SER A 67 1.35 -5.64 11.06
CA SER A 67 0.53 -6.79 10.69
C SER A 67 1.17 -7.49 9.50
N PHE A 68 1.64 -8.71 9.69
CA PHE A 68 2.23 -9.52 8.63
C PHE A 68 1.23 -10.54 8.14
N GLN A 69 1.08 -10.65 6.82
CA GLN A 69 0.38 -11.76 6.17
C GLN A 69 1.39 -12.80 5.74
N ILE A 70 1.16 -14.06 6.12
CA ILE A 70 2.03 -15.19 5.80
C ILE A 70 1.26 -16.09 4.84
N TYR A 71 1.72 -16.19 3.61
CA TYR A 71 1.01 -16.91 2.54
C TYR A 71 1.40 -18.39 2.52
N ASN A 72 1.17 -19.08 3.63
CA ASN A 72 1.39 -20.52 3.80
C ASN A 72 0.14 -21.38 3.51
N PHE A 73 -0.99 -20.76 3.22
CA PHE A 73 -2.27 -21.42 2.99
C PHE A 73 -2.51 -21.78 1.51
N ASP A 74 -1.74 -21.21 0.60
CA ASP A 74 -1.85 -21.48 -0.83
C ASP A 74 -0.46 -21.79 -1.44
N PRO A 75 -0.21 -23.06 -1.79
CA PRO A 75 1.09 -23.48 -2.33
C PRO A 75 1.40 -22.92 -3.73
N THR A 76 0.45 -22.25 -4.38
CA THR A 76 0.66 -21.64 -5.70
C THR A 76 1.31 -20.27 -5.64
N LEU A 77 1.32 -19.62 -4.45
CA LEU A 77 1.81 -18.26 -4.27
C LEU A 77 3.34 -18.17 -4.10
N ALA A 78 4.02 -19.29 -3.85
CA ALA A 78 5.47 -19.34 -3.75
C ALA A 78 5.99 -20.72 -4.24
N PRO A 79 7.27 -20.80 -4.69
CA PRO A 79 7.89 -22.09 -4.97
C PRO A 79 7.91 -23.00 -3.74
N GLN A 80 7.98 -24.30 -3.96
CA GLN A 80 8.04 -25.30 -2.89
C GLN A 80 9.15 -24.99 -1.86
N GLY A 81 8.84 -25.04 -0.59
CA GLY A 81 9.74 -24.74 0.53
C GLY A 81 9.97 -23.25 0.76
N LYS A 82 9.22 -22.38 0.09
CA LYS A 82 9.29 -20.91 0.23
C LYS A 82 7.92 -20.35 0.59
N THR A 83 7.94 -19.14 1.14
CA THR A 83 6.71 -18.41 1.50
C THR A 83 6.88 -16.93 1.19
N LEU A 84 5.80 -16.31 0.74
CA LEU A 84 5.67 -14.86 0.67
C LEU A 84 5.16 -14.32 2.00
N ILE A 85 5.76 -13.25 2.47
CA ILE A 85 5.32 -12.49 3.65
C ILE A 85 5.10 -11.05 3.22
N THR A 86 3.98 -10.46 3.60
CA THR A 86 3.68 -9.05 3.31
C THR A 86 3.26 -8.30 4.55
N SER A 87 3.38 -6.98 4.51
CA SER A 87 2.88 -6.08 5.55
C SER A 87 2.43 -4.75 4.96
N ILE A 88 1.41 -4.15 5.54
CA ILE A 88 0.90 -2.84 5.16
C ILE A 88 1.11 -1.89 6.33
N LEU A 89 1.68 -0.72 6.04
CA LEU A 89 1.90 0.35 7.01
C LEU A 89 1.29 1.64 6.47
N ASP A 90 0.46 2.29 7.28
CA ASP A 90 -0.05 3.61 6.95
C ASP A 90 1.09 4.63 6.88
N THR A 91 0.96 5.61 5.99
CA THR A 91 1.94 6.67 5.81
C THR A 91 1.27 7.94 5.29
N ASP A 92 2.06 8.93 4.88
CA ASP A 92 1.56 10.12 4.20
C ASP A 92 2.26 10.32 2.84
N TYR A 93 1.48 10.82 1.89
CA TYR A 93 1.95 11.04 0.52
C TYR A 93 3.01 12.15 0.43
N GLU A 94 2.85 13.25 1.16
CA GLU A 94 3.72 14.42 1.01
C GLU A 94 5.14 14.12 1.50
N PHE A 95 5.30 13.31 2.54
CA PHE A 95 6.61 12.82 2.96
C PHE A 95 7.32 12.10 1.81
N TRP A 96 6.67 11.13 1.18
CA TRP A 96 7.25 10.33 0.12
C TRP A 96 7.53 11.14 -1.14
N LYS A 97 6.65 12.09 -1.47
CA LYS A 97 6.84 13.02 -2.59
C LYS A 97 8.05 13.92 -2.38
N ASN A 98 8.17 14.50 -1.19
CA ASN A 98 9.31 15.33 -0.83
C ASN A 98 10.61 14.52 -0.85
N LEU A 99 10.59 13.31 -0.28
CA LEU A 99 11.77 12.44 -0.26
C LEU A 99 12.20 12.03 -1.67
N TYR A 100 11.24 11.69 -2.54
CA TYR A 100 11.51 11.36 -3.94
C TYR A 100 12.12 12.55 -4.71
N SER A 101 11.69 13.77 -4.41
CA SER A 101 12.25 14.98 -5.02
C SER A 101 13.69 15.31 -4.58
N GLN A 102 14.15 14.77 -3.43
CA GLN A 102 15.53 14.91 -2.95
C GLN A 102 16.52 14.01 -3.69
N GLY A 103 16.02 13.04 -4.45
CA GLY A 103 16.82 12.13 -5.27
C GLY A 103 16.63 10.66 -4.92
N GLU A 104 17.10 9.83 -5.83
CA GLU A 104 16.88 8.38 -5.77
C GLU A 104 17.51 7.72 -4.52
N ASP A 105 18.68 8.19 -4.09
CA ASP A 105 19.40 7.60 -2.96
C ASP A 105 18.63 7.81 -1.63
N ALA A 106 18.14 9.01 -1.39
CA ALA A 106 17.35 9.30 -0.18
C ALA A 106 16.08 8.43 -0.13
N TYR A 107 15.38 8.33 -1.25
CA TYR A 107 14.19 7.53 -1.40
C TYR A 107 14.47 6.03 -1.21
N ARG A 108 15.53 5.50 -1.81
CA ARG A 108 15.95 4.10 -1.68
C ARG A 108 16.37 3.75 -0.25
N ASN A 109 17.10 4.64 0.40
CA ASN A 109 17.58 4.43 1.77
C ASN A 109 16.41 4.33 2.76
N GLU A 110 15.37 5.17 2.64
CA GLU A 110 14.20 5.08 3.53
C GLU A 110 13.40 3.78 3.29
N ARG A 111 13.25 3.35 2.03
CA ARG A 111 12.63 2.05 1.70
C ARG A 111 13.43 0.89 2.31
N ALA A 112 14.74 0.89 2.16
CA ALA A 112 15.62 -0.14 2.73
C ALA A 112 15.56 -0.16 4.26
N LYS A 113 15.52 1.00 4.92
CA LYS A 113 15.37 1.11 6.36
C LYS A 113 14.08 0.44 6.83
N ILE A 114 12.94 0.71 6.19
CA ILE A 114 11.65 0.07 6.53
C ILE A 114 11.74 -1.45 6.37
N CYS A 115 12.32 -1.94 5.27
CA CYS A 115 12.55 -3.37 5.07
C CYS A 115 13.33 -3.99 6.22
N HIS A 116 14.43 -3.36 6.63
CA HIS A 116 15.28 -3.88 7.70
C HIS A 116 14.61 -3.88 9.07
N GLU A 117 13.84 -2.85 9.39
CA GLU A 117 13.07 -2.77 10.66
C GLU A 117 11.98 -3.84 10.73
N LEU A 118 11.23 -4.03 9.65
CA LEU A 118 10.21 -5.08 9.58
C LEU A 118 10.84 -6.47 9.65
N LEU A 119 11.93 -6.70 8.95
CA LEU A 119 12.67 -7.96 9.01
C LEU A 119 13.28 -8.20 10.41
N ALA A 120 13.70 -7.14 11.11
CA ALA A 120 14.19 -7.26 12.47
C ALA A 120 13.08 -7.73 13.44
N SER A 121 11.85 -7.28 13.21
CA SER A 121 10.69 -7.73 14.00
C SER A 121 10.28 -9.17 13.67
N LEU A 122 10.33 -9.56 12.40
CA LEU A 122 10.13 -10.95 12.00
C LEU A 122 11.19 -11.89 12.58
N GLU A 123 12.45 -11.45 12.70
CA GLU A 123 13.53 -12.23 13.29
C GLU A 123 13.30 -12.54 14.79
N LEU A 124 12.64 -11.62 15.52
CA LEU A 124 12.28 -11.87 16.94
C LEU A 124 11.23 -12.97 17.06
N GLU A 125 10.27 -13.01 16.13
CA GLU A 125 9.20 -14.02 16.14
C GLU A 125 9.65 -15.34 15.49
N PHE A 126 10.45 -15.24 14.43
CA PHE A 126 10.92 -16.36 13.63
C PHE A 126 12.46 -16.36 13.54
N PRO A 127 13.18 -16.79 14.58
CA PRO A 127 14.64 -16.78 14.59
C PRO A 127 15.26 -17.46 13.36
N GLY A 128 16.26 -16.80 12.80
CA GLY A 128 16.98 -17.26 11.59
C GLY A 128 16.34 -16.84 10.26
N ILE A 129 15.17 -16.15 10.27
CA ILE A 129 14.50 -15.76 9.03
C ILE A 129 15.33 -14.78 8.19
N LYS A 130 16.16 -13.94 8.82
CA LYS A 130 17.06 -13.00 8.12
C LYS A 130 17.98 -13.70 7.11
N ASN A 131 18.47 -14.90 7.45
CA ASN A 131 19.36 -15.67 6.60
C ASN A 131 18.59 -16.45 5.50
N GLN A 132 17.28 -16.39 5.51
CA GLN A 132 16.40 -17.14 4.60
C GLN A 132 15.72 -16.22 3.58
N VAL A 133 15.97 -14.93 3.63
CA VAL A 133 15.38 -13.96 2.68
C VAL A 133 16.03 -14.12 1.30
N ASP A 134 15.21 -14.32 0.29
CA ASP A 134 15.63 -14.31 -1.13
C ASP A 134 15.47 -12.91 -1.74
N PHE A 135 14.41 -12.19 -1.38
CA PHE A 135 14.19 -10.81 -1.78
C PHE A 135 13.35 -10.05 -0.75
N MET A 136 13.50 -8.74 -0.74
CA MET A 136 12.60 -7.81 -0.05
C MET A 136 12.36 -6.60 -0.93
N ASP A 137 11.16 -6.05 -0.87
CA ASP A 137 10.83 -4.80 -1.52
C ASP A 137 9.75 -4.04 -0.76
N THR A 138 9.67 -2.73 -1.02
CA THR A 138 8.58 -1.87 -0.56
C THR A 138 8.01 -1.06 -1.70
N ALA A 139 6.70 -1.09 -1.87
CA ALA A 139 5.97 -0.13 -2.68
C ALA A 139 5.49 1.02 -1.79
N THR A 140 5.73 2.25 -2.23
CA THR A 140 5.36 3.46 -1.52
C THR A 140 4.20 4.17 -2.24
N PRO A 141 3.62 5.24 -1.71
CA PRO A 141 2.63 6.03 -2.43
C PRO A 141 3.10 6.52 -3.80
N ILE A 142 4.39 6.82 -3.96
CA ILE A 142 4.97 7.20 -5.26
C ILE A 142 5.02 6.02 -6.23
N THR A 143 5.28 4.82 -5.73
CA THR A 143 5.20 3.59 -6.55
C THR A 143 3.78 3.40 -7.08
N TYR A 144 2.77 3.51 -6.21
CA TYR A 144 1.36 3.39 -6.61
C TYR A 144 0.98 4.47 -7.63
N GLU A 145 1.31 5.74 -7.38
CA GLU A 145 0.99 6.82 -8.31
C GLU A 145 1.61 6.60 -9.70
N ASN A 146 2.90 6.21 -9.74
CA ASN A 146 3.61 5.99 -11.00
C ASN A 146 3.07 4.80 -11.80
N TRP A 147 2.66 3.71 -11.13
CA TRP A 147 2.19 2.51 -11.81
C TRP A 147 0.71 2.53 -12.16
N THR A 148 -0.12 3.15 -11.32
CA THR A 148 -1.58 3.12 -11.50
C THR A 148 -2.18 4.44 -11.93
N GLY A 149 -1.46 5.54 -11.77
CA GLY A 149 -1.99 6.90 -11.98
C GLY A 149 -2.97 7.36 -10.89
N ASN A 150 -3.13 6.60 -9.82
CA ASN A 150 -4.04 6.94 -8.74
C ASN A 150 -3.61 8.21 -8.02
N HIS A 151 -4.57 9.07 -7.71
CA HIS A 151 -4.33 10.35 -7.07
C HIS A 151 -3.65 10.15 -5.70
N LYS A 152 -2.49 10.82 -5.51
CA LYS A 152 -1.67 10.72 -4.29
C LYS A 152 -1.30 9.28 -3.90
N GLY A 153 -1.19 8.39 -4.88
CA GLY A 153 -0.84 6.99 -4.63
C GLY A 153 -1.85 6.23 -3.76
N SER A 154 -3.11 6.69 -3.70
CA SER A 154 -4.15 5.99 -2.95
C SER A 154 -4.39 4.60 -3.52
N TYR A 155 -4.42 3.58 -2.66
CA TYR A 155 -4.61 2.19 -3.08
C TYR A 155 -6.09 1.78 -3.14
N GLU A 156 -6.99 2.48 -2.42
CA GLU A 156 -8.42 2.16 -2.35
C GLU A 156 -9.37 3.33 -2.71
N GLY A 157 -8.84 4.49 -3.11
CA GLY A 157 -9.68 5.62 -3.48
C GLY A 157 -10.25 6.38 -2.29
N TRP A 158 -11.54 6.65 -2.26
CA TRP A 158 -12.18 7.43 -1.21
C TRP A 158 -12.61 6.61 -0.01
N LEU A 159 -12.37 7.16 1.18
CA LEU A 159 -12.83 6.59 2.43
C LEU A 159 -14.37 6.66 2.50
N PRO A 160 -15.09 5.56 2.81
CA PRO A 160 -16.55 5.55 2.88
C PRO A 160 -17.05 6.21 4.17
N THR A 161 -16.86 7.52 4.27
CA THR A 161 -17.43 8.32 5.36
C THR A 161 -18.94 8.49 5.18
N PRO A 162 -19.70 8.84 6.25
CA PRO A 162 -21.14 9.14 6.13
C PRO A 162 -21.43 10.23 5.10
N GLU A 163 -20.52 11.18 4.91
CA GLU A 163 -20.60 12.25 3.91
C GLU A 163 -20.36 11.71 2.50
N ALA A 164 -19.33 10.89 2.33
CA ALA A 164 -18.99 10.28 1.05
C ALA A 164 -20.11 9.38 0.52
N LEU A 165 -20.77 8.63 1.42
CA LEU A 165 -21.89 7.75 1.05
C LEU A 165 -23.14 8.50 0.55
N LYS A 166 -23.28 9.80 0.83
CA LYS A 166 -24.35 10.65 0.33
C LYS A 166 -24.08 11.22 -1.07
N ILE A 167 -22.83 11.20 -1.50
CA ILE A 167 -22.40 11.75 -2.79
C ILE A 167 -22.61 10.68 -3.87
N LYS A 168 -23.41 11.01 -4.88
CA LYS A 168 -23.58 10.17 -6.07
C LYS A 168 -22.66 10.70 -7.16
N LEU A 169 -21.57 10.01 -7.38
CA LEU A 169 -20.68 10.31 -8.51
C LEU A 169 -21.24 9.72 -9.79
N PRO A 170 -21.13 10.43 -10.92
CA PRO A 170 -21.66 9.94 -12.18
C PRO A 170 -20.80 8.76 -12.67
N SER A 171 -21.47 7.69 -13.12
CA SER A 171 -20.80 6.57 -13.82
C SER A 171 -20.55 6.85 -15.30
N HIS A 172 -21.10 7.95 -15.81
CA HIS A 172 -20.96 8.40 -17.19
C HIS A 172 -21.07 9.92 -17.26
N PHE A 173 -20.56 10.54 -18.32
CA PHE A 173 -20.67 11.97 -18.57
C PHE A 173 -21.60 12.23 -19.74
N GLN A 174 -22.53 13.20 -19.62
CA GLN A 174 -23.58 13.47 -20.59
C GLN A 174 -23.04 13.77 -22.01
N ASN A 175 -21.85 14.36 -22.10
CA ASN A 175 -21.24 14.75 -23.35
C ASN A 175 -20.22 13.73 -23.91
N LEU A 176 -20.09 12.55 -23.28
CA LEU A 176 -19.21 11.48 -23.71
C LEU A 176 -20.01 10.20 -23.98
N LYS A 177 -20.28 9.95 -25.25
CA LYS A 177 -20.92 8.69 -25.67
C LYS A 177 -19.93 7.53 -25.48
N TYR A 178 -20.45 6.41 -24.98
CA TYR A 178 -19.69 5.16 -24.79
C TYR A 178 -18.52 5.24 -23.80
N PHE A 179 -18.48 6.25 -22.94
CA PHE A 179 -17.54 6.35 -21.85
C PHE A 179 -18.23 6.05 -20.51
N TYR A 180 -17.71 5.07 -19.81
CA TYR A 180 -18.21 4.65 -18.50
C TYR A 180 -17.09 4.60 -17.50
N MET A 181 -17.37 4.94 -16.25
CA MET A 181 -16.45 4.79 -15.15
C MET A 181 -16.82 3.58 -14.31
N ALA A 182 -15.85 2.79 -13.94
CA ALA A 182 -15.98 1.67 -13.02
C ALA A 182 -14.79 1.67 -12.06
N GLY A 183 -14.98 1.13 -10.87
CA GLY A 183 -13.95 1.05 -9.84
C GLY A 183 -14.42 1.69 -8.52
N HIS A 184 -13.47 1.94 -7.65
CA HIS A 184 -13.70 2.47 -6.31
C HIS A 184 -13.47 4.01 -6.21
N TRP A 185 -13.39 4.67 -7.33
CA TRP A 185 -13.25 6.14 -7.43
C TRP A 185 -14.58 6.78 -7.80
#